data_6e8899036f0c559330342080accb966f
#
_entry.id   6e8899036f0c559330342080accb966f
#
_cell.length_a   1.000
_cell.length_b   1.000
_cell.length_c   1.000
_cell.angle_alpha   90.00
_cell.angle_beta   90.00
_cell.angle_gamma   90.00
#
_symmetry.space_group_name_H-M   'P 1'
#
loop_
_entity.id
_entity.type
_entity.pdbx_description
1 polymer ?
#
loop_
_entity_poly.entity_id
_entity_poly.type
_entity_poly.pdbx_seq_one_letter_code
_entity_poly.pdbx_strand_id
1 'polypeptide(L)'
;MKYSKVALTILCSTLMTACASLEATVAPTQEYKGILDSRASALQQLGTATVCCSSINELQYQPLAAEQKRVVAIDGSSPAFNFPEGKSYYAAFKLPSNSGDLKITVAGLIDKTLFNPTVLLLDSQFKPTRTIGANIITYKPARMLDGDRVEGVFTIDRSYVGNPNNETYMVIYTTQATLSQTTQAMSPSKMMAKSMSVQDYGAKDPLIPHSAWGVVTLDVEDLSASALGDNFYKPVYQEAIDANTPIVDTTPNKLVVPVATATTAATAATSVAGATVAKPAPAMLSETEAFYQSQIEKAVKAGDIDKAMKLVNEAERAGSTKAKSVFIDAVKRSQK
;
A
#
# COMPACT_ATOMS: atom_id res chain seq x y z
N MET A 1 72.69 -6.03 18.56
CA MET A 1 71.61 -5.07 18.67
C MET A 1 70.67 -5.23 17.48
N LYS A 2 69.66 -6.08 17.66
CA LYS A 2 68.63 -6.39 16.68
C LYS A 2 67.32 -6.18 17.38
N TYR A 3 66.58 -5.08 17.17
CA TYR A 3 65.16 -4.91 17.46
C TYR A 3 64.79 -3.52 17.00
N SER A 4 64.27 -3.38 15.79
CA SER A 4 63.45 -2.21 15.39
C SER A 4 63.03 -2.32 13.92
N LYS A 5 62.20 -3.28 13.57
CA LYS A 5 61.51 -3.27 12.27
C LYS A 5 60.15 -4.00 12.29
N VAL A 6 59.49 -4.13 13.43
CA VAL A 6 58.19 -4.85 13.54
C VAL A 6 57.04 -3.98 14.04
N ALA A 7 57.24 -2.67 14.21
CA ALA A 7 56.21 -1.80 14.82
C ALA A 7 55.49 -0.86 13.85
N LEU A 8 55.51 -1.09 12.51
CA LEU A 8 54.90 -0.17 11.58
C LEU A 8 53.89 -0.81 10.57
N THR A 9 53.43 -2.02 10.87
CA THR A 9 52.47 -2.71 9.97
C THR A 9 51.09 -3.02 10.59
N ILE A 10 50.78 -2.50 11.76
CA ILE A 10 49.49 -2.77 12.45
C ILE A 10 48.55 -1.53 12.48
N LEU A 11 48.90 -0.43 11.82
CA LEU A 11 48.09 0.79 11.90
C LEU A 11 47.34 1.17 10.60
N CYS A 12 47.14 0.25 9.66
CA CYS A 12 46.44 0.51 8.40
C CYS A 12 45.25 -0.40 8.10
N SER A 13 44.74 -1.17 9.07
CA SER A 13 43.63 -2.11 8.84
C SER A 13 42.30 -1.77 9.53
N THR A 14 42.10 -0.55 10.02
CA THR A 14 40.83 -0.18 10.73
C THR A 14 40.07 1.00 10.14
N LEU A 15 40.20 1.27 8.83
CA LEU A 15 39.47 2.37 8.18
C LEU A 15 38.86 1.92 6.84
N MET A 16 38.07 0.84 6.81
CA MET A 16 37.18 0.50 5.71
C MET A 16 35.89 -0.16 6.23
N THR A 17 35.29 0.40 7.26
CA THR A 17 33.85 0.26 7.48
C THR A 17 33.18 1.58 7.09
N ALA A 18 33.41 2.02 5.84
CA ALA A 18 32.55 2.99 5.22
C ALA A 18 31.23 2.29 4.93
N CYS A 19 30.19 2.75 5.57
CA CYS A 19 28.79 2.44 5.34
C CYS A 19 28.47 2.44 3.85
N ALA A 20 28.52 1.29 3.22
CA ALA A 20 27.75 1.05 2.03
C ALA A 20 26.32 0.69 2.51
N SER A 21 25.51 1.68 2.77
CA SER A 21 24.08 1.53 2.56
C SER A 21 23.90 1.31 1.05
N LEU A 22 24.11 0.08 0.62
CA LEU A 22 23.70 -0.36 -0.69
C LEU A 22 22.19 -0.18 -0.72
N GLU A 23 21.73 0.90 -1.33
CA GLU A 23 20.33 0.99 -1.75
C GLU A 23 20.03 -0.32 -2.48
N ALA A 24 19.12 -1.11 -1.94
CA ALA A 24 18.73 -2.37 -2.55
C ALA A 24 18.18 -2.04 -3.94
N THR A 25 18.96 -2.32 -4.98
CA THR A 25 18.52 -2.15 -6.35
C THR A 25 17.35 -3.09 -6.61
N VAL A 26 16.31 -2.60 -7.25
CA VAL A 26 15.10 -3.38 -7.58
C VAL A 26 15.34 -4.30 -8.79
N ALA A 27 16.56 -4.36 -9.31
CA ALA A 27 16.92 -5.24 -10.41
C ALA A 27 17.24 -6.66 -9.90
N PRO A 28 16.88 -7.73 -10.66
CA PRO A 28 17.23 -9.10 -10.31
C PRO A 28 18.75 -9.28 -10.24
N THR A 29 19.25 -9.64 -9.05
CA THR A 29 20.66 -9.97 -8.86
C THR A 29 20.91 -11.45 -9.18
N GLN A 30 22.17 -11.85 -9.31
CA GLN A 30 22.53 -13.26 -9.52
C GLN A 30 22.03 -14.17 -8.38
N GLU A 31 21.96 -13.65 -7.16
CA GLU A 31 21.46 -14.34 -5.98
C GLU A 31 20.00 -14.79 -6.15
N TYR A 32 19.18 -13.98 -6.81
CA TYR A 32 17.74 -14.26 -6.94
C TYR A 32 17.35 -14.99 -8.24
N LYS A 33 18.28 -15.17 -9.18
CA LYS A 33 17.99 -15.84 -10.45
C LYS A 33 17.49 -17.26 -10.27
N GLY A 34 18.04 -18.01 -9.32
CA GLY A 34 17.58 -19.37 -9.03
C GLY A 34 16.10 -19.42 -8.61
N ILE A 35 15.64 -18.42 -7.86
CA ILE A 35 14.24 -18.30 -7.43
C ILE A 35 13.34 -17.92 -8.62
N LEU A 36 13.77 -16.95 -9.42
CA LEU A 36 13.01 -16.40 -10.53
C LEU A 36 12.93 -17.33 -11.76
N ASP A 37 13.78 -18.35 -11.85
CA ASP A 37 13.81 -19.32 -12.96
C ASP A 37 13.08 -20.64 -12.65
N SER A 38 12.60 -20.84 -11.43
CA SER A 38 12.21 -22.18 -10.92
C SER A 38 10.69 -22.40 -10.81
N ARG A 39 9.89 -21.87 -11.76
CA ARG A 39 8.41 -21.96 -11.70
C ARG A 39 7.87 -23.37 -11.50
N ALA A 40 8.36 -24.35 -12.26
CA ALA A 40 7.87 -25.73 -12.18
C ALA A 40 8.09 -26.33 -10.78
N SER A 41 9.29 -26.16 -10.24
CA SER A 41 9.65 -26.57 -8.88
C SER A 41 8.83 -25.81 -7.83
N ALA A 42 8.61 -24.51 -8.02
CA ALA A 42 7.84 -23.68 -7.12
C ALA A 42 6.38 -24.16 -7.00
N LEU A 43 5.73 -24.46 -8.12
CA LEU A 43 4.35 -24.96 -8.13
C LEU A 43 4.24 -26.37 -7.55
N GLN A 44 5.19 -27.27 -7.88
CA GLN A 44 5.23 -28.61 -7.33
C GLN A 44 5.43 -28.59 -5.81
N GLN A 45 6.38 -27.81 -5.32
CA GLN A 45 6.66 -27.71 -3.90
C GLN A 45 5.53 -27.02 -3.13
N LEU A 46 4.86 -26.00 -3.72
CA LEU A 46 3.68 -25.42 -3.09
C LEU A 46 2.57 -26.46 -2.89
N GLY A 47 2.35 -27.36 -3.86
CA GLY A 47 1.39 -28.44 -3.74
C GLY A 47 1.59 -29.31 -2.50
N THR A 48 2.86 -29.66 -2.21
CA THR A 48 3.26 -30.53 -1.11
C THR A 48 3.67 -29.79 0.17
N ALA A 49 3.80 -28.45 0.14
CA ALA A 49 4.23 -27.66 1.28
C ALA A 49 3.31 -27.84 2.50
N THR A 50 3.91 -28.03 3.67
CA THR A 50 3.17 -28.07 4.93
C THR A 50 2.69 -26.67 5.29
N VAL A 51 1.42 -26.56 5.65
CA VAL A 51 0.85 -25.30 6.14
C VAL A 51 1.37 -25.03 7.55
N CYS A 52 1.85 -23.82 7.81
CA CYS A 52 2.43 -23.48 9.11
C CYS A 52 1.43 -23.47 10.25
N CYS A 53 0.21 -23.06 9.97
CA CYS A 53 -0.68 -22.50 10.99
C CYS A 53 -2.15 -22.78 10.63
N SER A 54 -3.02 -22.73 11.64
CA SER A 54 -4.46 -22.91 11.47
C SER A 54 -5.19 -21.60 11.20
N SER A 55 -4.64 -20.48 11.69
CA SER A 55 -5.28 -19.17 11.63
C SER A 55 -4.26 -18.05 11.36
N ILE A 56 -4.77 -16.93 10.88
CA ILE A 56 -3.93 -15.82 10.41
C ILE A 56 -3.17 -15.10 11.53
N ASN A 57 -3.66 -15.17 12.77
CA ASN A 57 -2.97 -14.60 13.93
C ASN A 57 -1.75 -15.42 14.37
N GLU A 58 -1.60 -16.65 13.87
CA GLU A 58 -0.46 -17.53 14.16
C GLU A 58 0.68 -17.36 13.16
N LEU A 59 0.51 -16.54 12.12
CA LEU A 59 1.54 -16.29 11.13
C LEU A 59 2.79 -15.65 11.78
N GLN A 60 3.96 -15.92 11.21
CA GLN A 60 5.23 -15.37 11.70
C GLN A 60 5.40 -13.92 11.23
N TYR A 61 4.92 -12.98 12.02
CA TYR A 61 5.03 -11.55 11.73
C TYR A 61 6.41 -11.00 12.09
N GLN A 62 7.17 -10.57 11.09
CA GLN A 62 8.45 -9.90 11.29
C GLN A 62 8.24 -8.38 11.47
N PRO A 63 8.96 -7.72 12.39
CA PRO A 63 8.85 -6.27 12.51
C PRO A 63 9.36 -5.58 11.25
N LEU A 64 8.63 -4.55 10.82
CA LEU A 64 9.01 -3.69 9.71
C LEU A 64 9.25 -2.28 10.27
N ALA A 65 10.42 -1.70 9.97
CA ALA A 65 10.74 -0.34 10.37
C ALA A 65 10.30 0.64 9.28
N ALA A 66 9.97 1.88 9.68
CA ALA A 66 9.80 2.98 8.74
C ALA A 66 11.17 3.40 8.16
N GLU A 67 11.14 4.08 7.03
CA GLU A 67 12.34 4.52 6.27
C GLU A 67 13.27 3.37 5.91
N GLN A 68 12.72 2.18 5.72
CA GLN A 68 13.48 0.98 5.37
C GLN A 68 13.00 0.37 4.07
N LYS A 69 13.91 0.24 3.13
CA LYS A 69 13.75 -0.59 1.94
C LYS A 69 14.21 -2.02 2.25
N ARG A 70 13.34 -2.99 2.02
CA ARG A 70 13.60 -4.40 2.32
C ARG A 70 13.37 -5.27 1.10
N VAL A 71 14.29 -6.19 0.85
CA VAL A 71 14.13 -7.24 -0.16
C VAL A 71 13.75 -8.54 0.55
N VAL A 72 12.72 -9.19 0.05
CA VAL A 72 12.15 -10.43 0.61
C VAL A 72 12.13 -11.48 -0.48
N ALA A 73 12.93 -12.52 -0.31
CA ALA A 73 12.85 -13.71 -1.14
C ALA A 73 11.74 -14.63 -0.61
N ILE A 74 10.85 -15.05 -1.50
CA ILE A 74 9.81 -16.05 -1.22
C ILE A 74 10.16 -17.29 -2.05
N ASP A 75 10.46 -18.37 -1.37
CA ASP A 75 10.93 -19.62 -1.97
C ASP A 75 10.38 -20.85 -1.22
N GLY A 76 10.93 -22.04 -1.49
CA GLY A 76 10.50 -23.29 -0.84
C GLY A 76 10.80 -23.37 0.66
N SER A 77 11.65 -22.50 1.20
CA SER A 77 11.93 -22.40 2.64
C SER A 77 10.98 -21.46 3.36
N SER A 78 10.24 -20.63 2.60
CA SER A 78 9.25 -19.72 3.15
C SER A 78 8.05 -20.48 3.71
N PRO A 79 7.41 -19.95 4.77
CA PRO A 79 6.23 -20.57 5.32
C PRO A 79 5.07 -20.52 4.32
N ALA A 80 4.20 -21.54 4.34
CA ALA A 80 2.99 -21.62 3.53
C ALA A 80 1.75 -21.55 4.41
N PHE A 81 0.68 -20.96 3.87
CA PHE A 81 -0.63 -20.83 4.54
C PHE A 81 -1.77 -21.05 3.54
N ASN A 82 -2.92 -21.55 4.04
CA ASN A 82 -4.15 -21.67 3.25
C ASN A 82 -4.97 -20.39 3.38
N PHE A 83 -4.77 -19.48 2.43
CA PHE A 83 -5.62 -18.28 2.31
C PHE A 83 -6.98 -18.66 1.69
N PRO A 84 -8.02 -17.82 1.84
CA PRO A 84 -9.31 -18.07 1.16
C PRO A 84 -9.18 -18.22 -0.36
N GLU A 85 -8.21 -17.53 -0.97
CA GLU A 85 -7.94 -17.54 -2.40
C GLU A 85 -6.98 -18.65 -2.85
N GLY A 86 -6.61 -19.54 -1.93
CA GLY A 86 -5.76 -20.69 -2.19
C GLY A 86 -4.49 -20.72 -1.36
N LYS A 87 -3.78 -21.86 -1.43
CA LYS A 87 -2.51 -22.06 -0.72
C LYS A 87 -1.42 -21.20 -1.35
N SER A 88 -0.65 -20.52 -0.52
CA SER A 88 0.50 -19.70 -0.95
C SER A 88 1.62 -19.73 0.06
N TYR A 89 2.86 -19.60 -0.42
CA TYR A 89 3.95 -19.08 0.39
C TYR A 89 3.68 -17.62 0.71
N TYR A 90 4.16 -17.15 1.85
CA TYR A 90 3.88 -15.79 2.30
C TYR A 90 5.06 -15.15 3.03
N ALA A 91 5.02 -13.83 3.12
CA ALA A 91 5.80 -13.04 4.06
C ALA A 91 4.84 -12.16 4.87
N ALA A 92 4.98 -12.16 6.20
CA ALA A 92 4.10 -11.42 7.10
C ALA A 92 4.90 -10.41 7.93
N PHE A 93 4.34 -9.23 8.09
CA PHE A 93 5.01 -8.10 8.75
C PHE A 93 4.08 -7.43 9.76
N LYS A 94 4.69 -7.01 10.88
CA LYS A 94 4.09 -6.06 11.79
C LYS A 94 4.57 -4.67 11.38
N LEU A 95 3.65 -3.79 11.10
CA LEU A 95 3.91 -2.41 10.70
C LEU A 95 4.44 -1.57 11.88
N PRO A 96 5.20 -0.49 11.63
CA PRO A 96 5.68 0.40 12.67
C PRO A 96 4.51 0.94 13.51
N SER A 97 4.59 0.85 14.84
CA SER A 97 3.51 1.27 15.75
C SER A 97 3.55 2.76 16.10
N ASN A 98 4.75 3.35 16.10
CA ASN A 98 4.99 4.74 16.52
C ASN A 98 5.17 5.68 15.31
N SER A 99 4.49 5.40 14.21
CA SER A 99 4.56 6.22 13.01
C SER A 99 3.25 6.95 12.77
N GLY A 100 3.32 7.98 11.93
CA GLY A 100 2.16 8.61 11.35
C GLY A 100 1.54 7.75 10.24
N ASP A 101 0.95 8.41 9.26
CA ASP A 101 0.49 7.72 8.05
C ASP A 101 1.68 7.13 7.32
N LEU A 102 1.53 5.91 6.83
CA LEU A 102 2.59 5.22 6.13
C LEU A 102 2.27 5.18 4.63
N LYS A 103 3.26 5.47 3.82
CA LYS A 103 3.24 5.14 2.39
C LYS A 103 4.03 3.86 2.19
N ILE A 104 3.40 2.87 1.60
CA ILE A 104 4.01 1.57 1.36
C ILE A 104 4.08 1.35 -0.15
N THR A 105 5.28 1.03 -0.61
CA THR A 105 5.53 0.57 -1.98
C THR A 105 5.88 -0.91 -1.93
N VAL A 106 5.13 -1.71 -2.67
CA VAL A 106 5.37 -3.15 -2.83
C VAL A 106 5.67 -3.43 -4.27
N ALA A 107 6.81 -4.06 -4.56
CA ALA A 107 7.12 -4.45 -5.92
C ALA A 107 7.57 -5.91 -6.02
N GLY A 108 7.00 -6.65 -6.97
CA GLY A 108 7.44 -7.99 -7.36
C GLY A 108 8.41 -7.92 -8.53
N LEU A 109 9.61 -8.47 -8.37
CA LEU A 109 10.63 -8.46 -9.41
C LEU A 109 10.27 -9.44 -10.54
N ILE A 110 10.51 -9.01 -11.76
CA ILE A 110 10.30 -9.80 -12.98
C ILE A 110 11.66 -10.21 -13.55
N ASP A 111 11.78 -11.50 -13.88
CA ASP A 111 12.81 -12.04 -14.77
C ASP A 111 12.11 -13.06 -15.70
N LYS A 112 12.43 -14.34 -15.63
CA LYS A 112 11.72 -15.39 -16.39
C LYS A 112 10.36 -15.71 -15.80
N THR A 113 10.16 -15.45 -14.52
CA THR A 113 8.89 -15.60 -13.80
C THR A 113 8.61 -14.40 -12.92
N LEU A 114 7.40 -14.36 -12.38
CA LEU A 114 6.93 -13.30 -11.48
C LEU A 114 6.15 -13.93 -10.33
N PHE A 115 6.56 -13.63 -9.09
CA PHE A 115 5.65 -13.72 -7.95
C PHE A 115 4.80 -12.45 -7.95
N ASN A 116 3.55 -12.55 -8.42
CA ASN A 116 2.67 -11.38 -8.46
C ASN A 116 2.01 -11.22 -7.09
N PRO A 117 2.42 -10.21 -6.29
CA PRO A 117 2.00 -10.09 -4.91
C PRO A 117 0.55 -9.63 -4.77
N THR A 118 -0.11 -10.19 -3.79
CA THR A 118 -1.33 -9.68 -3.18
C THR A 118 -1.00 -9.31 -1.75
N VAL A 119 -1.44 -8.15 -1.29
CA VAL A 119 -1.17 -7.66 0.05
C VAL A 119 -2.47 -7.63 0.84
N LEU A 120 -2.50 -8.35 1.95
CA LEU A 120 -3.61 -8.34 2.92
C LEU A 120 -3.19 -7.49 4.11
N LEU A 121 -4.00 -6.49 4.43
CA LEU A 121 -3.83 -5.64 5.61
C LEU A 121 -4.80 -6.08 6.70
N LEU A 122 -4.30 -6.10 7.94
CA LEU A 122 -5.05 -6.55 9.10
C LEU A 122 -4.95 -5.50 10.20
N ASP A 123 -6.00 -5.39 11.00
CA ASP A 123 -6.03 -4.56 12.21
C ASP A 123 -5.23 -5.19 13.37
N SER A 124 -5.29 -4.57 14.53
CA SER A 124 -4.61 -5.04 15.75
C SER A 124 -5.16 -6.39 16.28
N GLN A 125 -6.35 -6.79 15.86
CA GLN A 125 -7.00 -8.05 16.20
C GLN A 125 -6.89 -9.12 15.09
N PHE A 126 -6.01 -8.88 14.11
CA PHE A 126 -5.82 -9.74 12.93
C PHE A 126 -7.06 -9.87 12.04
N LYS A 127 -7.99 -8.93 12.12
CA LYS A 127 -9.14 -8.89 11.24
C LYS A 127 -8.76 -8.24 9.91
N PRO A 128 -9.10 -8.85 8.76
CA PRO A 128 -8.87 -8.26 7.45
C PRO A 128 -9.55 -6.89 7.28
N THR A 129 -8.78 -5.89 6.85
CA THR A 129 -9.25 -4.53 6.59
C THR A 129 -9.32 -4.24 5.10
N ARG A 130 -8.22 -4.52 4.38
CA ARG A 130 -8.10 -4.30 2.92
C ARG A 130 -7.26 -5.40 2.27
N THR A 131 -7.56 -5.64 0.98
CA THR A 131 -6.72 -6.45 0.11
C THR A 131 -6.28 -5.60 -1.09
N ILE A 132 -4.98 -5.51 -1.32
CA ILE A 132 -4.35 -4.79 -2.42
C ILE A 132 -3.86 -5.83 -3.43
N GLY A 133 -4.40 -5.81 -4.63
CA GLY A 133 -4.06 -6.76 -5.68
C GLY A 133 -3.79 -6.08 -7.02
N ALA A 134 -4.09 -6.76 -8.11
CA ALA A 134 -3.82 -6.33 -9.48
C ALA A 134 -4.46 -5.00 -9.91
N ASN A 135 -5.45 -4.51 -9.17
CA ASN A 135 -6.04 -3.19 -9.38
C ASN A 135 -5.11 -2.03 -9.01
N ILE A 136 -4.15 -2.26 -8.11
CA ILE A 136 -3.16 -1.28 -7.64
C ILE A 136 -1.75 -1.72 -8.03
N ILE A 137 -1.44 -3.01 -7.89
CA ILE A 137 -0.13 -3.58 -8.23
C ILE A 137 -0.12 -3.88 -9.73
N THR A 138 0.53 -3.01 -10.49
CA THR A 138 0.54 -3.04 -11.96
C THR A 138 1.96 -3.12 -12.52
N TYR A 139 2.08 -3.61 -13.75
CA TYR A 139 3.37 -3.69 -14.42
C TYR A 139 4.02 -2.30 -14.61
N LYS A 140 5.30 -2.23 -14.28
CA LYS A 140 6.20 -1.09 -14.53
C LYS A 140 7.41 -1.56 -15.31
N PRO A 141 7.66 -1.00 -16.50
CA PRO A 141 8.83 -1.34 -17.28
C PRO A 141 10.11 -0.92 -16.57
N ALA A 142 11.22 -1.59 -16.90
CA ALA A 142 12.53 -1.26 -16.42
C ALA A 142 12.86 0.22 -16.68
N ARG A 143 13.45 0.87 -15.68
CA ARG A 143 13.85 2.27 -15.77
C ARG A 143 15.17 2.49 -15.01
N MET A 144 16.15 3.01 -15.69
CA MET A 144 17.50 3.21 -15.13
C MET A 144 18.09 1.93 -14.55
N LEU A 145 18.26 1.87 -13.23
CA LEU A 145 18.79 0.70 -12.50
C LEU A 145 17.70 -0.27 -12.05
N ASP A 146 16.44 0.13 -12.14
CA ASP A 146 15.32 -0.72 -11.80
C ASP A 146 14.96 -1.65 -12.96
N GLY A 147 14.85 -2.95 -12.68
CA GLY A 147 14.39 -3.94 -13.64
C GLY A 147 12.87 -3.87 -13.86
N ASP A 148 12.38 -4.72 -14.77
CA ASP A 148 10.94 -4.95 -14.94
C ASP A 148 10.33 -5.45 -13.63
N ARG A 149 9.18 -4.92 -13.26
CA ARG A 149 8.49 -5.27 -12.03
C ARG A 149 7.00 -5.03 -12.11
N VAL A 150 6.26 -5.66 -11.23
CA VAL A 150 4.91 -5.18 -10.86
C VAL A 150 5.05 -4.35 -9.59
N GLU A 151 4.37 -3.22 -9.52
CA GLU A 151 4.51 -2.29 -8.40
C GLU A 151 3.18 -1.66 -8.03
N GLY A 152 2.91 -1.59 -6.74
CA GLY A 152 1.78 -0.88 -6.18
C GLY A 152 2.22 0.04 -5.05
N VAL A 153 1.61 1.20 -4.98
CA VAL A 153 1.81 2.19 -3.91
C VAL A 153 0.47 2.43 -3.25
N PHE A 154 0.44 2.36 -1.94
CA PHE A 154 -0.76 2.64 -1.15
C PHE A 154 -0.39 3.27 0.19
N THR A 155 -1.35 3.98 0.79
CA THR A 155 -1.21 4.62 2.10
C THR A 155 -1.98 3.86 3.16
N ILE A 156 -1.42 3.84 4.35
CA ILE A 156 -2.07 3.41 5.59
C ILE A 156 -2.34 4.66 6.38
N ASP A 157 -3.62 4.97 6.54
CA ASP A 157 -4.09 6.11 7.32
C ASP A 157 -4.14 5.73 8.81
N ARG A 158 -3.50 6.55 9.63
CA ARG A 158 -3.47 6.43 11.09
C ARG A 158 -3.96 7.69 11.75
N SER A 159 -5.11 8.18 11.30
CA SER A 159 -5.70 9.45 11.73
C SER A 159 -5.94 9.53 13.23
N TYR A 160 -6.16 8.39 13.90
CA TYR A 160 -6.43 8.34 15.35
C TYR A 160 -5.45 7.41 16.04
N VAL A 161 -4.76 7.93 17.05
CA VAL A 161 -3.87 7.14 17.91
C VAL A 161 -4.71 6.18 18.76
N GLY A 162 -4.35 4.90 18.75
CA GLY A 162 -5.02 3.87 19.57
C GLY A 162 -6.32 3.34 18.95
N ASN A 163 -6.68 3.72 17.73
CA ASN A 163 -7.82 3.12 17.04
C ASN A 163 -7.55 1.62 16.79
N PRO A 164 -8.37 0.70 17.33
CA PRO A 164 -8.19 -0.74 17.16
C PRO A 164 -8.29 -1.19 15.70
N ASN A 165 -8.99 -0.42 14.85
CA ASN A 165 -9.12 -0.71 13.42
C ASN A 165 -7.92 -0.21 12.59
N ASN A 166 -6.92 0.43 13.20
CA ASN A 166 -5.71 0.82 12.50
C ASN A 166 -4.99 -0.42 11.96
N GLU A 167 -4.63 -0.37 10.68
CA GLU A 167 -3.87 -1.43 10.03
C GLU A 167 -2.52 -1.62 10.72
N THR A 168 -2.34 -2.79 11.32
CA THR A 168 -1.20 -3.11 12.17
C THR A 168 -0.32 -4.19 11.57
N TYR A 169 -0.90 -5.08 10.76
CA TYR A 169 -0.18 -6.17 10.14
C TYR A 169 -0.40 -6.17 8.63
N MET A 170 0.60 -6.68 7.92
CA MET A 170 0.62 -6.82 6.47
C MET A 170 1.09 -8.22 6.10
N VAL A 171 0.37 -8.90 5.22
CA VAL A 171 0.73 -10.23 4.70
C VAL A 171 0.83 -10.15 3.19
N ILE A 172 1.94 -10.60 2.64
CA ILE A 172 2.20 -10.66 1.21
C ILE A 172 2.14 -12.12 0.78
N TYR A 173 1.29 -12.43 -0.18
CA TYR A 173 1.07 -13.75 -0.73
C TYR A 173 0.66 -13.65 -2.20
N THR A 174 0.45 -14.76 -2.88
CA THR A 174 -0.13 -14.78 -4.23
C THR A 174 -1.37 -15.66 -4.25
N THR A 175 -2.35 -15.33 -5.09
CA THR A 175 -3.60 -16.10 -5.16
C THR A 175 -3.51 -17.23 -6.19
N GLN A 176 -4.31 -18.27 -6.02
CA GLN A 176 -4.40 -19.36 -6.99
C GLN A 176 -4.82 -18.87 -8.37
N ALA A 177 -5.73 -17.91 -8.43
CA ALA A 177 -6.15 -17.29 -9.68
C ALA A 177 -4.99 -16.57 -10.38
N THR A 178 -4.16 -15.86 -9.61
CA THR A 178 -2.99 -15.15 -10.11
C THR A 178 -1.92 -16.11 -10.65
N LEU A 179 -1.69 -17.26 -9.99
CA LEU A 179 -0.69 -18.25 -10.42
C LEU A 179 -0.97 -18.84 -11.81
N SER A 180 -2.21 -18.81 -12.26
CA SER A 180 -2.61 -19.29 -13.60
C SER A 180 -2.44 -18.24 -14.71
N GLN A 181 -2.09 -16.99 -14.33
CA GLN A 181 -2.00 -15.86 -15.24
C GLN A 181 -0.56 -15.57 -15.70
N THR A 182 -0.45 -14.63 -16.61
CA THR A 182 0.82 -14.09 -17.11
C THR A 182 0.75 -12.56 -17.08
N THR A 183 1.92 -11.94 -16.95
CA THR A 183 2.07 -10.49 -17.11
C THR A 183 2.81 -10.20 -18.40
N GLN A 184 2.26 -9.33 -19.24
CA GLN A 184 2.92 -8.87 -20.45
C GLN A 184 3.97 -7.83 -20.09
N ALA A 185 5.25 -8.15 -20.32
CA ALA A 185 6.37 -7.23 -20.12
C ALA A 185 6.75 -6.55 -21.43
N MET A 186 7.30 -5.37 -21.37
CA MET A 186 7.80 -4.67 -22.55
C MET A 186 9.08 -5.34 -23.08
N SER A 187 9.13 -5.63 -24.38
CA SER A 187 10.35 -6.19 -24.99
C SER A 187 11.52 -5.20 -24.90
N PRO A 188 12.76 -5.68 -24.72
CA PRO A 188 13.94 -4.79 -24.66
C PRO A 188 14.11 -3.89 -25.90
N SER A 189 13.77 -4.40 -27.09
CA SER A 189 13.81 -3.62 -28.33
C SER A 189 12.80 -2.48 -28.34
N LYS A 190 11.58 -2.73 -27.83
CA LYS A 190 10.53 -1.73 -27.70
C LYS A 190 10.90 -0.67 -26.66
N MET A 191 11.51 -1.08 -25.56
CA MET A 191 12.02 -0.18 -24.54
C MET A 191 13.12 0.73 -25.10
N MET A 192 14.05 0.17 -25.88
CA MET A 192 15.10 0.92 -26.54
C MET A 192 14.55 1.90 -27.59
N ALA A 193 13.61 1.45 -28.43
CA ALA A 193 12.93 2.32 -29.39
C ALA A 193 12.24 3.50 -28.71
N LYS A 194 11.55 3.24 -27.59
CA LYS A 194 10.91 4.28 -26.79
C LYS A 194 11.90 5.27 -26.18
N SER A 195 13.05 4.79 -25.70
CA SER A 195 14.10 5.66 -25.12
C SER A 195 14.76 6.55 -26.15
N MET A 196 14.88 6.06 -27.38
CA MET A 196 15.45 6.79 -28.51
C MET A 196 14.43 7.60 -29.32
N SER A 197 13.14 7.55 -28.94
CA SER A 197 12.04 8.20 -29.67
C SER A 197 11.95 7.74 -31.14
N VAL A 198 12.32 6.49 -31.42
CA VAL A 198 12.23 5.89 -32.76
C VAL A 198 11.06 4.90 -32.83
N GLN A 199 10.64 4.59 -34.05
CA GLN A 199 9.53 3.67 -34.28
C GLN A 199 9.93 2.24 -33.88
N ASP A 200 9.05 1.53 -33.15
CA ASP A 200 9.18 0.11 -32.87
C ASP A 200 8.79 -0.70 -34.11
N TYR A 201 9.67 -1.61 -34.53
CA TYR A 201 9.44 -2.50 -35.66
C TYR A 201 8.67 -3.79 -35.33
N GLY A 202 7.79 -3.75 -34.34
CA GLY A 202 6.84 -4.82 -34.05
C GLY A 202 7.40 -5.97 -33.23
N ALA A 203 8.39 -5.73 -32.39
CA ALA A 203 8.85 -6.73 -31.43
C ALA A 203 7.71 -7.17 -30.51
N LYS A 204 7.51 -8.49 -30.37
CA LYS A 204 6.49 -9.03 -29.49
C LYS A 204 6.90 -8.89 -28.04
N ASP A 205 6.00 -8.38 -27.24
CA ASP A 205 6.16 -8.30 -25.79
C ASP A 205 6.09 -9.69 -25.17
N PRO A 206 7.06 -10.09 -24.33
CA PRO A 206 7.05 -11.40 -23.69
C PRO A 206 5.93 -11.52 -22.67
N LEU A 207 5.34 -12.71 -22.57
CA LEU A 207 4.40 -13.09 -21.53
C LEU A 207 5.16 -13.79 -20.41
N ILE A 208 5.23 -13.15 -19.25
CA ILE A 208 5.93 -13.65 -18.08
C ILE A 208 4.96 -14.50 -17.25
N PRO A 209 5.18 -15.79 -17.07
CA PRO A 209 4.32 -16.63 -16.27
C PRO A 209 4.47 -16.35 -14.80
N HIS A 210 3.36 -16.38 -14.05
CA HIS A 210 3.40 -16.20 -12.61
C HIS A 210 3.88 -17.47 -11.91
N SER A 211 4.55 -17.29 -10.77
CA SER A 211 5.19 -18.36 -9.99
C SER A 211 4.80 -18.25 -8.51
N ALA A 212 4.86 -19.38 -7.81
CA ALA A 212 4.69 -19.42 -6.36
C ALA A 212 5.93 -18.91 -5.59
N TRP A 213 7.06 -18.80 -6.27
CA TRP A 213 8.29 -18.20 -5.75
C TRP A 213 8.60 -16.90 -6.46
N GLY A 214 9.32 -16.02 -5.77
CA GLY A 214 9.84 -14.80 -6.34
C GLY A 214 10.47 -13.88 -5.32
N VAL A 215 10.76 -12.68 -5.75
CA VAL A 215 11.41 -11.66 -4.92
C VAL A 215 10.52 -10.43 -4.89
N VAL A 216 10.23 -9.96 -3.68
CA VAL A 216 9.41 -8.78 -3.44
C VAL A 216 10.26 -7.74 -2.72
N THR A 217 10.16 -6.50 -3.14
CA THR A 217 10.74 -5.37 -2.44
C THR A 217 9.65 -4.58 -1.73
N LEU A 218 9.97 -4.15 -0.53
CA LEU A 218 9.13 -3.31 0.31
C LEU A 218 9.86 -2.01 0.58
N ASP A 219 9.16 -0.91 0.43
CA ASP A 219 9.62 0.40 0.84
C ASP A 219 8.55 1.03 1.73
N VAL A 220 8.92 1.45 2.93
CA VAL A 220 8.00 1.99 3.94
C VAL A 220 8.48 3.39 4.32
N GLU A 221 7.68 4.37 3.95
CA GLU A 221 7.94 5.78 4.19
C GLU A 221 6.94 6.32 5.23
N ASP A 222 7.43 6.93 6.29
CA ASP A 222 6.60 7.60 7.29
C ASP A 222 6.30 9.02 6.82
N LEU A 223 5.05 9.27 6.43
CA LEU A 223 4.63 10.57 5.93
C LEU A 223 4.61 11.65 7.00
N SER A 224 4.65 11.30 8.29
CA SER A 224 4.75 12.29 9.38
C SER A 224 6.16 12.86 9.50
N ALA A 225 7.19 12.12 9.11
CA ALA A 225 8.57 12.59 9.16
C ALA A 225 8.85 13.66 8.09
N SER A 226 8.11 13.67 6.99
CA SER A 226 8.25 14.66 5.92
C SER A 226 7.46 15.95 6.17
N ALA A 227 6.53 15.95 7.12
CA ALA A 227 5.77 17.13 7.53
C ALA A 227 6.56 17.98 8.55
N LEU A 228 7.76 18.41 8.17
CA LEU A 228 8.57 19.32 8.97
C LEU A 228 7.85 20.66 9.15
N GLY A 229 7.22 20.87 10.29
CA GLY A 229 6.86 22.20 10.77
C GLY A 229 5.53 22.41 11.45
N ASP A 230 4.52 21.61 11.23
CA ASP A 230 3.23 21.83 11.88
C ASP A 230 2.92 20.70 12.86
N ASN A 231 2.61 21.09 14.11
CA ASN A 231 2.20 20.23 15.20
C ASN A 231 1.19 19.17 14.72
N PHE A 232 1.68 17.99 14.44
CA PHE A 232 0.87 16.86 14.08
C PHE A 232 0.17 16.33 15.33
N TYR A 233 -0.84 17.04 15.79
CA TYR A 233 -1.72 16.53 16.83
C TYR A 233 -2.68 15.56 16.18
N LYS A 234 -2.38 14.27 16.29
CA LYS A 234 -3.38 13.24 15.96
C LYS A 234 -4.28 13.04 17.17
N PRO A 235 -5.59 13.20 17.02
CA PRO A 235 -6.50 12.97 18.13
C PRO A 235 -6.42 11.51 18.59
N VAL A 236 -6.55 11.31 19.90
CA VAL A 236 -6.64 9.96 20.48
C VAL A 236 -8.01 9.38 20.12
N TYR A 237 -8.03 8.12 19.71
CA TYR A 237 -9.25 7.39 19.45
C TYR A 237 -10.11 7.35 20.72
N GLN A 238 -11.35 7.78 20.60
CA GLN A 238 -12.37 7.64 21.64
C GLN A 238 -13.39 6.62 21.12
N GLU A 239 -13.57 5.54 21.86
CA GLU A 239 -14.62 4.58 21.57
C GLU A 239 -15.98 5.26 21.70
N ALA A 240 -16.82 5.14 20.68
CA ALA A 240 -18.17 5.71 20.72
C ALA A 240 -18.94 5.10 21.90
N ILE A 241 -19.45 5.97 22.76
CA ILE A 241 -20.17 5.57 24.00
C ILE A 241 -21.44 4.78 23.69
N ASP A 242 -21.96 4.91 22.47
CA ASP A 242 -23.11 4.14 21.98
C ASP A 242 -22.66 3.07 20.98
N ALA A 243 -22.77 1.81 21.39
CA ALA A 243 -22.46 0.63 20.57
C ALA A 243 -23.28 0.52 19.26
N ASN A 244 -24.23 1.40 19.02
CA ASN A 244 -25.08 1.48 17.83
C ASN A 244 -24.72 2.63 16.87
N THR A 245 -23.71 3.45 17.17
CA THR A 245 -23.26 4.48 16.24
C THR A 245 -22.24 3.85 15.30
N PRO A 246 -22.53 3.67 14.00
CA PRO A 246 -21.54 3.17 13.06
C PRO A 246 -20.37 4.16 13.04
N ILE A 247 -19.15 3.66 13.25
CA ILE A 247 -17.93 4.43 13.05
C ILE A 247 -17.94 4.83 11.59
N VAL A 248 -18.23 6.09 11.28
CA VAL A 248 -18.14 6.62 9.94
C VAL A 248 -16.66 6.83 9.66
N ASP A 249 -16.09 5.86 8.98
CA ASP A 249 -14.74 5.95 8.45
C ASP A 249 -14.74 6.96 7.32
N THR A 250 -14.29 8.18 7.60
CA THR A 250 -14.28 9.32 6.66
C THR A 250 -13.07 9.30 5.72
N THR A 251 -12.35 8.19 5.62
CA THR A 251 -11.25 8.07 4.66
C THR A 251 -11.77 7.82 3.24
N PRO A 252 -11.48 8.70 2.26
CA PRO A 252 -12.08 8.62 0.93
C PRO A 252 -11.62 7.46 0.05
N ASN A 253 -10.78 6.55 0.55
CA ASN A 253 -10.18 5.46 -0.23
C ASN A 253 -10.28 4.06 0.39
N LYS A 254 -11.14 3.85 1.39
CA LYS A 254 -11.34 2.52 1.94
C LYS A 254 -12.33 1.73 1.09
N LEU A 255 -11.82 1.03 0.09
CA LEU A 255 -12.57 -0.01 -0.60
C LEU A 255 -12.77 -1.18 0.40
N VAL A 256 -13.86 -1.12 1.15
CA VAL A 256 -14.32 -2.25 1.95
C VAL A 256 -14.89 -3.27 0.96
N VAL A 257 -14.14 -4.33 0.70
CA VAL A 257 -14.70 -5.52 0.06
C VAL A 257 -15.46 -6.27 1.15
N PRO A 258 -16.79 -6.37 1.09
CA PRO A 258 -17.53 -7.17 2.06
C PRO A 258 -17.15 -8.64 1.86
N VAL A 259 -16.59 -9.25 2.89
CA VAL A 259 -16.47 -10.70 2.97
C VAL A 259 -17.90 -11.25 3.02
N ALA A 260 -18.33 -11.91 1.94
CA ALA A 260 -19.60 -12.60 1.89
C ALA A 260 -19.56 -13.79 2.87
N THR A 261 -20.16 -13.62 4.02
CA THR A 261 -20.50 -14.74 4.89
C THR A 261 -21.72 -15.40 4.25
N ALA A 262 -21.52 -16.56 3.66
CA ALA A 262 -22.60 -17.40 3.16
C ALA A 262 -23.43 -17.90 4.34
N THR A 263 -24.57 -17.30 4.57
CA THR A 263 -25.63 -17.89 5.37
C THR A 263 -26.82 -18.12 4.44
N THR A 264 -27.06 -19.38 4.16
CA THR A 264 -28.26 -19.89 3.49
C THR A 264 -29.49 -19.64 4.34
N ALA A 265 -30.44 -18.88 3.83
CA ALA A 265 -31.84 -19.06 4.15
C ALA A 265 -32.71 -18.51 3.03
N ALA A 266 -33.59 -19.37 2.57
CA ALA A 266 -34.51 -19.19 1.49
C ALA A 266 -35.69 -18.27 1.81
N THR A 267 -36.32 -17.78 0.78
CA THR A 267 -37.72 -17.53 0.47
C THR A 267 -38.24 -16.10 0.43
N ALA A 268 -38.82 -15.90 -0.72
CA ALA A 268 -40.04 -15.13 -1.07
C ALA A 268 -39.85 -13.71 -1.63
N ALA A 269 -40.16 -13.65 -2.91
CA ALA A 269 -40.41 -12.49 -3.72
C ALA A 269 -41.56 -11.61 -3.22
N THR A 270 -41.40 -10.31 -3.33
CA THR A 270 -42.50 -9.43 -3.76
C THR A 270 -41.90 -8.11 -4.29
N SER A 271 -42.17 -7.84 -5.53
CA SER A 271 -41.86 -6.60 -6.25
C SER A 271 -42.75 -5.47 -5.78
N VAL A 272 -42.18 -4.35 -5.37
CA VAL A 272 -42.84 -3.03 -5.48
C VAL A 272 -41.79 -1.96 -5.79
N ALA A 273 -41.98 -1.32 -6.92
CA ALA A 273 -41.27 -0.09 -7.28
C ALA A 273 -41.62 1.03 -6.30
N GLY A 274 -40.62 1.63 -5.68
CA GLY A 274 -40.80 2.78 -4.78
C GLY A 274 -39.62 3.71 -4.89
N ALA A 275 -39.89 4.95 -5.27
CA ALA A 275 -38.97 6.05 -5.43
C ALA A 275 -37.98 6.17 -4.25
N THR A 276 -36.69 6.28 -4.55
CA THR A 276 -35.65 6.57 -3.57
C THR A 276 -35.77 8.00 -3.08
N VAL A 277 -36.39 8.18 -1.93
CA VAL A 277 -36.27 9.41 -1.14
C VAL A 277 -34.86 9.40 -0.54
N ALA A 278 -34.02 10.34 -0.97
CA ALA A 278 -32.70 10.58 -0.40
C ALA A 278 -32.85 10.87 1.11
N LYS A 279 -32.24 10.04 1.93
CA LYS A 279 -32.15 10.26 3.38
C LYS A 279 -31.39 11.57 3.63
N PRO A 280 -31.92 12.53 4.39
CA PRO A 280 -31.21 13.78 4.66
C PRO A 280 -29.89 13.46 5.38
N ALA A 281 -28.80 14.04 4.89
CA ALA A 281 -27.49 13.97 5.54
C ALA A 281 -27.60 14.55 6.97
N PRO A 282 -26.87 14.00 7.95
CA PRO A 282 -26.87 14.55 9.31
C PRO A 282 -26.41 16.01 9.26
N ALA A 283 -27.13 16.90 9.93
CA ALA A 283 -26.79 18.31 9.96
C ALA A 283 -25.45 18.53 10.67
N MET A 284 -24.56 19.29 10.05
CA MET A 284 -23.28 19.69 10.60
C MET A 284 -23.48 20.50 11.90
N LEU A 285 -22.56 20.35 12.87
CA LEU A 285 -22.51 21.20 14.07
C LEU A 285 -22.30 22.67 13.67
N SER A 286 -23.02 23.58 14.33
CA SER A 286 -22.96 25.02 14.05
C SER A 286 -21.55 25.62 14.12
N GLU A 287 -20.74 25.11 15.05
CA GLU A 287 -19.33 25.52 15.24
C GLU A 287 -18.44 25.09 14.08
N THR A 288 -18.63 23.86 13.59
CA THR A 288 -17.92 23.33 12.42
C THR A 288 -18.33 24.09 11.16
N GLU A 289 -19.61 24.41 11.02
CA GLU A 289 -20.10 25.22 9.89
C GLU A 289 -19.49 26.62 9.91
N ALA A 290 -19.42 27.28 11.07
CA ALA A 290 -18.80 28.59 11.23
C ALA A 290 -17.28 28.56 10.92
N PHE A 291 -16.61 27.47 11.28
CA PHE A 291 -15.20 27.26 10.95
C PHE A 291 -15.00 27.23 9.43
N TYR A 292 -15.73 26.39 8.70
CA TYR A 292 -15.61 26.29 7.24
C TYR A 292 -15.94 27.61 6.55
N GLN A 293 -16.99 28.32 7.00
CA GLN A 293 -17.33 29.63 6.49
C GLN A 293 -16.18 30.63 6.61
N SER A 294 -15.55 30.68 7.79
CA SER A 294 -14.41 31.58 8.03
C SER A 294 -13.19 31.25 7.18
N GLN A 295 -12.90 29.96 6.95
CA GLN A 295 -11.79 29.52 6.12
C GLN A 295 -12.03 29.77 4.63
N ILE A 296 -13.25 29.56 4.15
CA ILE A 296 -13.65 29.90 2.77
C ILE A 296 -13.51 31.39 2.51
N GLU A 297 -13.99 32.23 3.42
CA GLU A 297 -13.87 33.70 3.28
C GLU A 297 -12.41 34.16 3.29
N LYS A 298 -11.56 33.57 4.17
CA LYS A 298 -10.11 33.86 4.20
C LYS A 298 -9.43 33.47 2.90
N ALA A 299 -9.71 32.28 2.37
CA ALA A 299 -9.12 31.82 1.12
C ALA A 299 -9.51 32.69 -0.08
N VAL A 300 -10.79 33.08 -0.18
CA VAL A 300 -11.25 34.00 -1.23
C VAL A 300 -10.60 35.38 -1.08
N LYS A 301 -10.50 35.93 0.15
CA LYS A 301 -9.84 37.20 0.42
C LYS A 301 -8.34 37.19 0.10
N ALA A 302 -7.70 36.04 0.24
CA ALA A 302 -6.31 35.83 -0.15
C ALA A 302 -6.11 35.60 -1.67
N GLY A 303 -7.18 35.52 -2.45
CA GLY A 303 -7.15 35.24 -3.88
C GLY A 303 -6.95 33.76 -4.22
N ASP A 304 -6.93 32.86 -3.24
CA ASP A 304 -6.73 31.42 -3.41
C ASP A 304 -8.08 30.73 -3.65
N ILE A 305 -8.59 30.88 -4.87
CA ILE A 305 -9.89 30.35 -5.27
C ILE A 305 -9.90 28.83 -5.28
N ASP A 306 -8.77 28.19 -5.64
CA ASP A 306 -8.66 26.72 -5.65
C ASP A 306 -8.80 26.13 -4.25
N LYS A 307 -8.16 26.76 -3.26
CA LYS A 307 -8.29 26.36 -1.85
C LYS A 307 -9.71 26.60 -1.35
N ALA A 308 -10.31 27.72 -1.71
CA ALA A 308 -11.69 28.03 -1.33
C ALA A 308 -12.67 26.99 -1.88
N MET A 309 -12.51 26.56 -3.14
CA MET A 309 -13.33 25.50 -3.75
C MET A 309 -13.16 24.13 -3.08
N LYS A 310 -11.92 23.77 -2.70
CA LYS A 310 -11.67 22.55 -1.93
C LYS A 310 -12.38 22.57 -0.59
N LEU A 311 -12.32 23.68 0.13
CA LEU A 311 -13.01 23.87 1.42
C LEU A 311 -14.53 23.81 1.29
N VAL A 312 -15.10 24.34 0.20
CA VAL A 312 -16.54 24.21 -0.09
C VAL A 312 -16.92 22.75 -0.27
N ASN A 313 -16.19 22.02 -1.11
CA ASN A 313 -16.47 20.61 -1.36
C ASN A 313 -16.33 19.76 -0.08
N GLU A 314 -15.37 20.09 0.77
CA GLU A 314 -15.17 19.42 2.06
C GLU A 314 -16.32 19.72 3.02
N ALA A 315 -16.73 20.98 3.14
CA ALA A 315 -17.88 21.38 3.95
C ALA A 315 -19.19 20.75 3.49
N GLU A 316 -19.44 20.66 2.17
CA GLU A 316 -20.62 19.97 1.61
C GLU A 316 -20.61 18.48 1.95
N ARG A 317 -19.44 17.80 1.86
CA ARG A 317 -19.30 16.40 2.29
C ARG A 317 -19.56 16.22 3.78
N ALA A 318 -19.17 17.19 4.58
CA ALA A 318 -19.40 17.21 6.02
C ALA A 318 -20.85 17.60 6.41
N GLY A 319 -21.72 17.86 5.42
CA GLY A 319 -23.14 18.14 5.64
C GLY A 319 -23.50 19.64 5.69
N SER A 320 -22.58 20.54 5.30
CA SER A 320 -22.89 21.98 5.19
C SER A 320 -23.83 22.26 4.03
N THR A 321 -24.92 22.95 4.31
CA THR A 321 -25.86 23.47 3.30
C THR A 321 -25.55 24.90 2.88
N LYS A 322 -24.60 25.57 3.58
CA LYS A 322 -24.31 27.00 3.41
C LYS A 322 -22.95 27.30 2.78
N ALA A 323 -22.02 26.35 2.75
CA ALA A 323 -20.65 26.56 2.28
C ALA A 323 -20.59 27.18 0.87
N LYS A 324 -21.45 26.71 -0.05
CA LYS A 324 -21.48 27.18 -1.41
C LYS A 324 -22.01 28.61 -1.53
N SER A 325 -23.03 28.98 -0.76
CA SER A 325 -23.57 30.37 -0.74
C SER A 325 -22.54 31.34 -0.14
N VAL A 326 -21.84 30.95 0.92
CA VAL A 326 -20.76 31.74 1.52
C VAL A 326 -19.64 32.00 0.52
N PHE A 327 -19.22 30.97 -0.22
CA PHE A 327 -18.22 31.14 -1.27
C PHE A 327 -18.62 32.14 -2.33
N ILE A 328 -19.86 32.00 -2.88
CA ILE A 328 -20.38 32.90 -3.89
C ILE A 328 -20.43 34.34 -3.38
N ASP A 329 -20.88 34.55 -2.15
CA ASP A 329 -20.97 35.88 -1.54
C ASP A 329 -19.61 36.49 -1.24
N ALA A 330 -18.63 35.65 -0.85
CA ALA A 330 -17.24 36.08 -0.64
C ALA A 330 -16.59 36.51 -1.96
N VAL A 331 -16.78 35.76 -3.06
CA VAL A 331 -16.26 36.13 -4.38
C VAL A 331 -16.89 37.40 -4.89
N LYS A 332 -18.20 37.57 -4.76
CA LYS A 332 -18.87 38.82 -5.13
C LYS A 332 -18.37 40.06 -4.36
N ARG A 333 -18.00 39.87 -3.09
CA ARG A 333 -17.42 40.94 -2.25
C ARG A 333 -15.96 41.26 -2.62
N SER A 334 -15.21 40.29 -3.09
CA SER A 334 -13.82 40.51 -3.51
C SER A 334 -13.67 41.13 -4.90
N GLN A 335 -14.73 41.18 -5.69
CA GLN A 335 -14.74 41.80 -7.03
C GLN A 335 -15.26 43.27 -7.02
N LYS A 336 -15.66 43.76 -5.86
CA LYS A 336 -16.00 45.18 -5.66
C LYS A 336 -14.81 45.92 -5.06
#